data_f768ecc566c2fb5123262d3842e8e569
#
_entry.id   f768ecc566c2fb5123262d3842e8e569
#
_cell.length_a   1.000
_cell.length_b   1.000
_cell.length_c   1.000
_cell.angle_alpha   90.00
_cell.angle_beta   90.00
_cell.angle_gamma   90.00
#
_symmetry.space_group_name_H-M   'P 1'
#
loop_
_entity.id
_entity.type
_entity.pdbx_description
1 polymer ?
#
loop_
_entity_poly.entity_id
_entity_poly.type
_entity_poly.pdbx_seq_one_letter_code
_entity_poly.pdbx_strand_id
1 'polypeptide(L)'
;ICTFAHSHICTLTKHLHINYMTAIVVFILFIVVQFVAGLGALLFSNLDKLGTDYPMDQLSVNPVATGISLLVAEGILALGLWLWYYRFEGRVRSKAEAQPELLSIFKFRPLKRDVQQRPVTVFNIIYTTCCSLIIASGVSDALTHLHITAPNTVNFEGMMHNPLCLLLLCFVGPLCEELVFRVGVVRSLYRHNVPGWAAAAIGALAFALVHGNLAQGIPAFIIGFILGISYLRTGDLRLCLPMHIANNAFAVYCTLFAAPDVLSWPSIVFYTLLASCCLYTNLYNSKE
;
A
#
# COMPACT_ATOMS: atom_id res chain seq x y z
N ILE A 1 -39.04 22.48 14.43
CA ILE A 1 -38.48 21.12 14.61
C ILE A 1 -38.19 20.49 13.24
N CYS A 2 -39.04 20.61 12.22
CA CYS A 2 -38.80 20.05 10.86
C CYS A 2 -37.62 20.69 10.11
N THR A 3 -37.36 21.98 10.26
CA THR A 3 -36.26 22.67 9.56
C THR A 3 -34.86 22.31 10.09
N PHE A 4 -34.74 21.99 11.38
CA PHE A 4 -33.48 21.56 12.00
C PHE A 4 -33.08 20.14 11.56
N ALA A 5 -34.07 19.23 11.44
CA ALA A 5 -33.83 17.87 10.97
C ALA A 5 -33.37 17.84 9.49
N HIS A 6 -33.96 18.70 8.65
CA HIS A 6 -33.64 18.77 7.22
C HIS A 6 -32.21 19.32 6.95
N SER A 7 -31.77 20.30 7.75
CA SER A 7 -30.39 20.83 7.63
C SER A 7 -29.34 19.83 8.10
N HIS A 8 -29.64 19.03 9.14
CA HIS A 8 -28.75 17.97 9.61
C HIS A 8 -28.66 16.80 8.61
N ILE A 9 -29.79 16.39 8.02
CA ILE A 9 -29.81 15.33 7.02
C ILE A 9 -29.07 15.79 5.74
N CYS A 10 -29.27 17.02 5.29
CA CYS A 10 -28.58 17.57 4.11
C CYS A 10 -27.09 17.75 4.33
N THR A 11 -26.64 18.10 5.53
CA THR A 11 -25.20 18.15 5.89
C THR A 11 -24.61 16.74 6.03
N LEU A 12 -25.37 15.80 6.62
CA LEU A 12 -24.93 14.40 6.70
C LEU A 12 -24.78 13.76 5.31
N THR A 13 -25.76 13.97 4.42
CA THR A 13 -25.69 13.44 3.03
C THR A 13 -24.57 14.08 2.22
N LYS A 14 -24.31 15.38 2.36
CA LYS A 14 -23.14 16.02 1.71
C LYS A 14 -21.80 15.48 2.25
N HIS A 15 -21.67 15.26 3.56
CA HIS A 15 -20.49 14.63 4.12
C HIS A 15 -20.36 13.14 3.73
N LEU A 16 -21.47 12.40 3.61
CA LEU A 16 -21.44 11.03 3.11
C LEU A 16 -20.95 10.94 1.67
N HIS A 17 -21.46 11.76 0.76
CA HIS A 17 -21.05 11.77 -0.64
C HIS A 17 -19.56 12.11 -0.84
N ILE A 18 -19.04 13.08 -0.09
CA ILE A 18 -17.66 13.57 -0.29
C ILE A 18 -16.61 12.47 -0.02
N ASN A 19 -16.86 11.53 0.85
CA ASN A 19 -15.83 10.61 1.32
C ASN A 19 -15.77 9.27 0.57
N TYR A 20 -16.89 8.69 0.09
CA TYR A 20 -16.85 7.59 -0.89
C TYR A 20 -16.20 8.07 -2.18
N MET A 21 -16.54 9.29 -2.61
CA MET A 21 -15.88 9.94 -3.75
C MET A 21 -14.37 10.07 -3.52
N THR A 22 -13.91 10.35 -2.30
CA THR A 22 -12.47 10.43 -2.01
C THR A 22 -11.76 9.09 -2.27
N ALA A 23 -12.31 7.97 -1.81
CA ALA A 23 -11.71 6.66 -2.05
C ALA A 23 -11.61 6.34 -3.54
N ILE A 24 -12.69 6.59 -4.28
CA ILE A 24 -12.77 6.35 -5.72
C ILE A 24 -11.81 7.29 -6.47
N VAL A 25 -11.83 8.58 -6.15
CA VAL A 25 -10.98 9.59 -6.82
C VAL A 25 -9.50 9.30 -6.59
N VAL A 26 -9.10 8.98 -5.36
CA VAL A 26 -7.68 8.67 -5.06
C VAL A 26 -7.24 7.39 -5.77
N PHE A 27 -8.10 6.38 -5.83
CA PHE A 27 -7.80 5.14 -6.54
C PHE A 27 -7.69 5.37 -8.07
N ILE A 28 -8.64 6.09 -8.67
CA ILE A 28 -8.58 6.44 -10.09
C ILE A 28 -7.34 7.28 -10.39
N LEU A 29 -7.03 8.26 -9.53
CA LEU A 29 -5.83 9.09 -9.69
C LEU A 29 -4.55 8.24 -9.69
N PHE A 30 -4.47 7.24 -8.81
CA PHE A 30 -3.35 6.30 -8.80
C PHE A 30 -3.23 5.55 -10.12
N ILE A 31 -4.33 4.98 -10.63
CA ILE A 31 -4.34 4.27 -11.94
C ILE A 31 -3.91 5.19 -13.08
N VAL A 32 -4.42 6.42 -13.11
CA VAL A 32 -4.04 7.41 -14.13
C VAL A 32 -2.54 7.72 -14.06
N VAL A 33 -2.00 7.89 -12.87
CA VAL A 33 -0.56 8.15 -12.66
C VAL A 33 0.29 6.98 -13.14
N GLN A 34 -0.10 5.74 -12.85
CA GLN A 34 0.58 4.53 -13.35
C GLN A 34 0.57 4.48 -14.89
N PHE A 35 -0.59 4.77 -15.49
CA PHE A 35 -0.73 4.80 -16.95
C PHE A 35 0.13 5.88 -17.61
N VAL A 36 0.12 7.10 -17.05
CA VAL A 36 0.95 8.23 -17.54
C VAL A 36 2.44 7.91 -17.40
N ALA A 37 2.86 7.30 -16.30
CA ALA A 37 4.23 6.87 -16.09
C ALA A 37 4.65 5.79 -17.14
N GLY A 38 3.77 4.84 -17.42
CA GLY A 38 3.97 3.83 -18.45
C GLY A 38 4.14 4.43 -19.85
N LEU A 39 3.29 5.40 -20.22
CA LEU A 39 3.45 6.16 -21.47
C LEU A 39 4.76 6.96 -21.51
N GLY A 40 5.12 7.60 -20.42
CA GLY A 40 6.41 8.29 -20.27
C GLY A 40 7.58 7.35 -20.49
N ALA A 41 7.56 6.17 -19.88
CA ALA A 41 8.57 5.15 -20.05
C ALA A 41 8.68 4.67 -21.52
N LEU A 42 7.56 4.44 -22.19
CA LEU A 42 7.51 4.06 -23.60
C LEU A 42 8.12 5.14 -24.49
N LEU A 43 7.73 6.39 -24.30
CA LEU A 43 8.28 7.53 -25.04
C LEU A 43 9.78 7.68 -24.80
N PHE A 44 10.21 7.65 -23.55
CA PHE A 44 11.64 7.79 -23.20
C PHE A 44 12.50 6.66 -23.78
N SER A 45 11.96 5.44 -23.82
CA SER A 45 12.68 4.28 -24.36
C SER A 45 12.84 4.30 -25.88
N ASN A 46 12.08 5.14 -26.58
CA ASN A 46 12.02 5.16 -28.06
C ASN A 46 12.17 6.58 -28.64
N LEU A 47 12.81 7.51 -27.92
CA LEU A 47 13.00 8.90 -28.38
C LEU A 47 13.70 8.99 -29.72
N ASP A 48 14.68 8.11 -29.99
CA ASP A 48 15.44 7.99 -31.23
C ASP A 48 14.61 7.52 -32.42
N LYS A 49 13.46 6.91 -32.17
CA LYS A 49 12.55 6.36 -33.18
C LYS A 49 11.39 7.31 -33.49
N LEU A 50 11.19 8.36 -32.69
CA LEU A 50 10.10 9.32 -32.87
C LEU A 50 10.31 10.10 -34.19
N GLY A 51 9.25 10.13 -35.01
CA GLY A 51 9.28 10.79 -36.31
C GLY A 51 9.94 9.97 -37.41
N THR A 52 10.23 8.71 -37.20
CA THR A 52 10.68 7.76 -38.22
C THR A 52 9.57 6.78 -38.58
N ASP A 53 9.73 6.05 -39.68
CA ASP A 53 8.80 4.98 -40.10
C ASP A 53 9.01 3.67 -39.31
N TYR A 54 9.51 3.76 -38.08
CA TYR A 54 9.75 2.59 -37.25
C TYR A 54 8.42 1.92 -36.82
N PRO A 55 8.29 0.60 -37.02
CA PRO A 55 7.02 -0.10 -36.71
C PRO A 55 6.64 0.01 -35.24
N MET A 56 5.39 0.39 -34.98
CA MET A 56 4.87 0.59 -33.61
C MET A 56 4.84 -0.70 -32.77
N ASP A 57 4.69 -1.85 -33.42
CA ASP A 57 4.71 -3.19 -32.81
C ASP A 57 6.10 -3.65 -32.34
N GLN A 58 7.16 -2.95 -32.76
CA GLN A 58 8.55 -3.23 -32.36
C GLN A 58 9.08 -2.27 -31.29
N LEU A 59 8.23 -1.36 -30.79
CA LEU A 59 8.63 -0.49 -29.69
C LEU A 59 8.87 -1.32 -28.42
N SER A 60 9.98 -1.07 -27.76
CA SER A 60 10.35 -1.74 -26.51
C SER A 60 10.37 -0.75 -25.35
N VAL A 61 10.14 -1.24 -24.14
CA VAL A 61 10.19 -0.43 -22.95
C VAL A 61 11.42 -0.82 -22.12
N ASN A 62 12.29 0.16 -21.86
CA ASN A 62 13.45 -0.04 -21.01
C ASN A 62 13.02 -0.13 -19.53
N PRO A 63 13.40 -1.18 -18.79
CA PRO A 63 13.03 -1.35 -17.39
C PRO A 63 13.44 -0.17 -16.50
N VAL A 64 14.65 0.37 -16.70
CA VAL A 64 15.15 1.52 -15.93
C VAL A 64 14.35 2.78 -16.24
N ALA A 65 14.00 3.03 -17.52
CA ALA A 65 13.13 4.14 -17.90
C ALA A 65 11.75 4.02 -17.22
N THR A 66 11.20 2.81 -17.15
CA THR A 66 9.96 2.54 -16.42
C THR A 66 10.10 2.88 -14.94
N GLY A 67 11.16 2.39 -14.29
CA GLY A 67 11.40 2.67 -12.87
C GLY A 67 11.58 4.15 -12.58
N ILE A 68 12.31 4.89 -13.40
CA ILE A 68 12.49 6.34 -13.22
C ILE A 68 11.19 7.10 -13.45
N SER A 69 10.41 6.75 -14.48
CA SER A 69 9.11 7.37 -14.75
C SER A 69 8.13 7.17 -13.61
N LEU A 70 8.07 5.95 -13.06
CA LEU A 70 7.27 5.63 -11.88
C LEU A 70 7.76 6.36 -10.63
N LEU A 71 9.07 6.42 -10.39
CA LEU A 71 9.66 7.14 -9.26
C LEU A 71 9.21 8.60 -9.23
N VAL A 72 9.27 9.27 -10.37
CA VAL A 72 8.85 10.68 -10.48
C VAL A 72 7.34 10.80 -10.30
N ALA A 73 6.56 9.97 -10.99
CA ALA A 73 5.10 10.06 -10.98
C ALA A 73 4.51 9.72 -9.60
N GLU A 74 4.96 8.62 -8.97
CA GLU A 74 4.51 8.23 -7.63
C GLU A 74 5.05 9.16 -6.54
N GLY A 75 6.28 9.68 -6.70
CA GLY A 75 6.83 10.68 -5.80
C GLY A 75 5.99 11.97 -5.79
N ILE A 76 5.56 12.46 -6.95
CA ILE A 76 4.67 13.62 -7.07
C ILE A 76 3.30 13.30 -6.46
N LEU A 77 2.73 12.13 -6.76
CA LEU A 77 1.46 11.71 -6.20
C LEU A 77 1.52 11.58 -4.67
N ALA A 78 2.55 10.91 -4.15
CA ALA A 78 2.74 10.75 -2.71
C ALA A 78 2.87 12.09 -2.00
N LEU A 79 3.68 13.03 -2.53
CA LEU A 79 3.81 14.37 -2.00
C LEU A 79 2.49 15.14 -2.04
N GLY A 80 1.77 15.06 -3.16
CA GLY A 80 0.46 15.72 -3.32
C GLY A 80 -0.59 15.19 -2.35
N LEU A 81 -0.69 13.87 -2.20
CA LEU A 81 -1.60 13.24 -1.25
C LEU A 81 -1.22 13.55 0.20
N TRP A 82 0.08 13.48 0.54
CA TRP A 82 0.56 13.81 1.88
C TRP A 82 0.23 15.27 2.24
N LEU A 83 0.52 16.23 1.34
CA LEU A 83 0.18 17.63 1.54
C LEU A 83 -1.32 17.86 1.69
N TRP A 84 -2.13 17.15 0.88
CA TRP A 84 -3.58 17.23 0.97
C TRP A 84 -4.06 16.71 2.33
N TYR A 85 -3.66 15.52 2.74
CA TYR A 85 -4.08 14.94 4.03
C TYR A 85 -3.59 15.79 5.21
N TYR A 86 -2.35 16.29 5.16
CA TYR A 86 -1.80 17.17 6.19
C TYR A 86 -2.55 18.49 6.29
N ARG A 87 -2.83 19.12 5.14
CA ARG A 87 -3.47 20.45 5.11
C ARG A 87 -4.95 20.39 5.47
N PHE A 88 -5.70 19.43 4.98
CA PHE A 88 -7.15 19.35 5.19
C PHE A 88 -7.52 18.61 6.47
N GLU A 89 -6.75 17.63 6.89
CA GLU A 89 -7.02 16.84 8.09
C GLU A 89 -6.23 17.31 9.32
N GLY A 90 -5.07 17.93 9.17
CA GLY A 90 -4.25 18.46 10.26
C GLY A 90 -4.80 19.74 10.93
N ARG A 91 -5.66 20.51 10.25
CA ARG A 91 -6.18 21.80 10.75
C ARG A 91 -7.10 21.73 11.98
N VAL A 92 -7.48 20.55 12.43
CA VAL A 92 -8.32 20.38 13.64
C VAL A 92 -7.50 19.85 14.83
N ARG A 93 -6.18 20.01 14.80
CA ARG A 93 -5.35 19.79 15.97
C ARG A 93 -5.72 20.84 17.02
N SER A 94 -6.36 20.42 18.11
CA SER A 94 -6.53 21.27 19.28
C SER A 94 -5.13 21.64 19.80
N LYS A 95 -4.98 22.88 20.27
CA LYS A 95 -3.72 23.42 20.85
C LYS A 95 -3.13 22.60 22.01
N ALA A 96 -3.80 21.53 22.45
CA ALA A 96 -3.47 20.74 23.62
C ALA A 96 -2.52 19.56 23.37
N GLU A 97 -2.22 19.18 22.13
CA GLU A 97 -1.31 18.06 21.85
C GLU A 97 0.00 18.56 21.19
N ALA A 98 0.74 19.36 21.95
CA ALA A 98 2.01 19.93 21.48
C ALA A 98 3.22 19.15 22.02
N GLN A 99 3.32 17.85 21.73
CA GLN A 99 4.62 17.17 21.78
C GLN A 99 4.98 16.62 20.39
N PRO A 100 6.17 16.96 19.86
CA PRO A 100 6.63 16.39 18.61
C PRO A 100 7.02 14.93 18.84
N GLU A 101 6.08 14.01 18.59
CA GLU A 101 6.43 12.60 18.47
C GLU A 101 7.28 12.40 17.21
N LEU A 102 8.30 11.55 17.33
CA LEU A 102 9.13 11.15 16.19
C LEU A 102 8.25 10.67 15.03
N LEU A 103 8.48 11.23 13.82
CA LEU A 103 7.71 10.92 12.62
C LEU A 103 6.20 11.20 12.71
N SER A 104 5.79 12.18 13.54
CA SER A 104 4.38 12.60 13.66
C SER A 104 3.72 12.99 12.32
N ILE A 105 4.51 13.27 11.29
CA ILE A 105 4.07 13.56 9.92
C ILE A 105 3.29 12.41 9.27
N PHE A 106 3.45 11.18 9.75
CA PHE A 106 2.73 9.99 9.29
C PHE A 106 1.53 9.62 10.17
N LYS A 107 1.29 10.38 11.26
CA LYS A 107 0.14 10.20 12.15
C LYS A 107 -1.00 11.10 11.69
N PHE A 108 -1.99 10.48 11.09
CA PHE A 108 -3.22 11.17 10.70
C PHE A 108 -4.24 11.14 11.84
N ARG A 109 -5.29 11.96 11.75
CA ARG A 109 -6.35 12.02 12.75
C ARG A 109 -6.95 10.67 13.09
N PRO A 110 -7.47 10.49 14.33
CA PRO A 110 -8.20 9.29 14.72
C PRO A 110 -9.24 8.88 13.68
N LEU A 111 -9.32 7.59 13.39
CA LEU A 111 -10.23 7.04 12.39
C LEU A 111 -11.69 7.30 12.78
N LYS A 112 -12.03 7.08 14.05
CA LYS A 112 -13.29 7.44 14.70
C LYS A 112 -13.01 7.98 16.11
N ARG A 113 -13.81 8.93 16.59
CA ARG A 113 -13.64 9.54 17.93
C ARG A 113 -13.74 8.53 19.07
N ASP A 114 -14.56 7.50 18.89
CA ASP A 114 -14.94 6.54 19.94
C ASP A 114 -14.13 5.24 19.92
N VAL A 115 -13.15 5.12 19.02
CA VAL A 115 -12.29 3.93 18.93
C VAL A 115 -10.92 4.27 19.50
N GLN A 116 -10.58 3.63 20.61
CA GLN A 116 -9.25 3.72 21.20
C GLN A 116 -8.22 3.13 20.22
N GLN A 117 -7.32 3.97 19.75
CA GLN A 117 -6.23 3.57 18.88
C GLN A 117 -5.06 3.06 19.71
N ARG A 118 -4.40 2.01 19.23
CA ARG A 118 -3.23 1.46 19.88
C ARG A 118 -2.00 2.32 19.63
N PRO A 119 -1.15 2.49 20.67
CA PRO A 119 0.13 3.16 20.48
C PRO A 119 1.02 2.32 19.56
N VAL A 120 1.76 2.99 18.69
CA VAL A 120 2.79 2.36 17.87
C VAL A 120 4.11 2.41 18.59
N THR A 121 4.63 1.25 18.97
CA THR A 121 5.94 1.09 19.61
C THR A 121 6.94 0.46 18.63
N VAL A 122 8.23 0.67 18.85
CA VAL A 122 9.30 0.03 18.06
C VAL A 122 9.18 -1.49 18.12
N PHE A 123 8.83 -2.04 19.29
CA PHE A 123 8.60 -3.47 19.44
C PHE A 123 7.46 -3.96 18.52
N ASN A 124 6.33 -3.25 18.50
CA ASN A 124 5.20 -3.62 17.65
C ASN A 124 5.58 -3.55 16.15
N ILE A 125 6.37 -2.54 15.76
CA ILE A 125 6.84 -2.43 14.37
C ILE A 125 7.69 -3.65 14.00
N ILE A 126 8.70 -3.97 14.79
CA ILE A 126 9.60 -5.10 14.51
C ILE A 126 8.81 -6.41 14.51
N TYR A 127 8.01 -6.64 15.55
CA TYR A 127 7.25 -7.87 15.71
C TYR A 127 6.25 -8.12 14.56
N THR A 128 5.44 -7.11 14.21
CA THR A 128 4.47 -7.24 13.11
C THR A 128 5.16 -7.37 11.76
N THR A 129 6.29 -6.70 11.57
CA THR A 129 7.10 -6.83 10.35
C THR A 129 7.65 -8.25 10.20
N CYS A 130 8.23 -8.83 11.25
CA CYS A 130 8.70 -10.22 11.21
C CYS A 130 7.58 -11.22 10.90
N CYS A 131 6.42 -11.06 11.55
CA CYS A 131 5.26 -11.91 11.26
C CYS A 131 4.79 -11.77 9.81
N SER A 132 4.75 -10.54 9.28
CA SER A 132 4.31 -10.29 7.89
C SER A 132 5.29 -10.91 6.87
N LEU A 133 6.59 -10.85 7.11
CA LEU A 133 7.61 -11.47 6.26
C LEU A 133 7.47 -12.99 6.24
N ILE A 134 7.24 -13.63 7.38
CA ILE A 134 7.02 -15.08 7.46
C ILE A 134 5.75 -15.48 6.68
N ILE A 135 4.67 -14.71 6.81
CA ILE A 135 3.42 -14.97 6.08
C ILE A 135 3.64 -14.78 4.59
N ALA A 136 4.30 -13.69 4.16
CA ALA A 136 4.58 -13.43 2.76
C ALA A 136 5.46 -14.52 2.13
N SER A 137 6.50 -14.97 2.83
CA SER A 137 7.36 -16.08 2.38
C SER A 137 6.57 -17.37 2.23
N GLY A 138 5.76 -17.75 3.23
CA GLY A 138 4.94 -18.93 3.16
C GLY A 138 3.93 -18.90 2.01
N VAL A 139 3.34 -17.76 1.72
CA VAL A 139 2.45 -17.57 0.56
C VAL A 139 3.22 -17.72 -0.74
N SER A 140 4.42 -17.11 -0.85
CA SER A 140 5.28 -17.21 -2.03
C SER A 140 5.68 -18.66 -2.30
N ASP A 141 6.10 -19.40 -1.27
CA ASP A 141 6.47 -20.81 -1.38
C ASP A 141 5.28 -21.69 -1.80
N ALA A 142 4.09 -21.42 -1.25
CA ALA A 142 2.86 -22.12 -1.66
C ALA A 142 2.54 -21.87 -3.14
N LEU A 143 2.69 -20.65 -3.64
CA LEU A 143 2.48 -20.32 -5.05
C LEU A 143 3.51 -21.01 -5.95
N THR A 144 4.76 -21.12 -5.50
CA THR A 144 5.81 -21.86 -6.22
C THR A 144 5.44 -23.34 -6.34
N HIS A 145 4.98 -23.99 -5.27
CA HIS A 145 4.48 -25.36 -5.32
C HIS A 145 3.25 -25.55 -6.22
N LEU A 146 2.41 -24.51 -6.35
CA LEU A 146 1.25 -24.52 -7.24
C LEU A 146 1.58 -24.13 -8.68
N HIS A 147 2.86 -23.89 -9.00
CA HIS A 147 3.33 -23.43 -10.31
C HIS A 147 2.67 -22.13 -10.79
N ILE A 148 2.27 -21.26 -9.85
CA ILE A 148 1.72 -19.94 -10.15
C ILE A 148 2.90 -18.96 -10.23
N THR A 149 3.28 -18.61 -11.45
CA THR A 149 4.41 -17.73 -11.74
C THR A 149 3.95 -16.39 -12.33
N ALA A 150 4.73 -15.34 -12.12
CA ALA A 150 4.47 -14.05 -12.76
C ALA A 150 4.79 -14.16 -14.28
N PRO A 151 3.97 -13.56 -15.15
CA PRO A 151 4.34 -13.47 -16.56
C PRO A 151 5.56 -12.55 -16.71
N ASN A 152 6.45 -12.89 -17.66
CA ASN A 152 7.68 -12.14 -17.95
C ASN A 152 7.42 -10.78 -18.64
N THR A 153 6.26 -10.16 -18.42
CA THR A 153 5.85 -8.92 -19.11
C THR A 153 6.54 -7.67 -18.58
N VAL A 154 7.01 -7.69 -17.34
CA VAL A 154 7.79 -6.59 -16.76
C VAL A 154 9.11 -7.15 -16.23
N ASN A 155 10.20 -6.68 -16.79
CA ASN A 155 11.55 -7.06 -16.34
C ASN A 155 11.90 -6.30 -15.05
N PHE A 156 11.33 -6.72 -13.92
CA PHE A 156 11.66 -6.14 -12.61
C PHE A 156 13.12 -6.35 -12.22
N GLU A 157 13.73 -7.47 -12.63
CA GLU A 157 15.15 -7.73 -12.37
C GLU A 157 16.04 -6.66 -12.99
N GLY A 158 15.75 -6.24 -14.25
CA GLY A 158 16.47 -5.14 -14.90
C GLY A 158 16.35 -3.80 -14.17
N MET A 159 15.28 -3.59 -13.40
CA MET A 159 15.12 -2.39 -12.55
C MET A 159 15.96 -2.48 -11.27
N MET A 160 16.12 -3.67 -10.70
CA MET A 160 16.75 -3.87 -9.38
C MET A 160 18.26 -3.59 -9.35
N HIS A 161 18.93 -3.52 -10.51
CA HIS A 161 20.33 -3.12 -10.62
C HIS A 161 20.53 -1.60 -10.65
N ASN A 162 19.46 -0.80 -10.68
CA ASN A 162 19.54 0.65 -10.68
C ASN A 162 19.14 1.23 -9.31
N PRO A 163 19.98 2.06 -8.65
CA PRO A 163 19.70 2.59 -7.32
C PRO A 163 18.42 3.44 -7.23
N LEU A 164 18.06 4.19 -8.29
CA LEU A 164 16.83 4.98 -8.32
C LEU A 164 15.60 4.08 -8.42
N CYS A 165 15.69 2.99 -9.17
CA CYS A 165 14.62 2.01 -9.23
C CYS A 165 14.49 1.24 -7.89
N LEU A 166 15.59 0.95 -7.19
CA LEU A 166 15.54 0.39 -5.84
C LEU A 166 14.87 1.36 -4.85
N LEU A 167 15.15 2.66 -4.97
CA LEU A 167 14.47 3.68 -4.16
C LEU A 167 12.96 3.68 -4.41
N LEU A 168 12.53 3.55 -5.68
CA LEU A 168 11.13 3.37 -6.01
C LEU A 168 10.57 2.10 -5.36
N LEU A 169 11.13 0.95 -5.69
CA LEU A 169 10.59 -0.35 -5.30
C LEU A 169 10.49 -0.55 -3.78
N CYS A 170 11.50 -0.03 -3.04
CA CYS A 170 11.56 -0.25 -1.60
C CYS A 170 10.97 0.88 -0.75
N PHE A 171 10.87 2.12 -1.25
CA PHE A 171 10.50 3.26 -0.40
C PHE A 171 9.39 4.13 -1.00
N VAL A 172 9.57 4.68 -2.20
CA VAL A 172 8.62 5.67 -2.75
C VAL A 172 7.34 4.99 -3.18
N GLY A 173 7.40 3.83 -3.83
CA GLY A 173 6.25 3.01 -4.18
C GLY A 173 5.44 2.62 -2.95
N PRO A 174 6.03 1.91 -1.96
CA PRO A 174 5.36 1.62 -0.70
C PRO A 174 4.74 2.83 -0.01
N LEU A 175 5.42 3.97 0.05
CA LEU A 175 4.86 5.19 0.64
C LEU A 175 3.64 5.70 -0.14
N CYS A 176 3.73 5.76 -1.47
CA CYS A 176 2.62 6.18 -2.33
C CYS A 176 1.43 5.24 -2.15
N GLU A 177 1.66 3.94 -2.19
CA GLU A 177 0.64 2.91 -2.05
C GLU A 177 -0.03 2.95 -0.66
N GLU A 178 0.73 3.14 0.42
CA GLU A 178 0.12 3.30 1.75
C GLU A 178 -0.76 4.56 1.84
N LEU A 179 -0.35 5.67 1.25
CA LEU A 179 -1.17 6.88 1.19
C LEU A 179 -2.44 6.67 0.36
N VAL A 180 -2.36 5.95 -0.75
CA VAL A 180 -3.51 5.63 -1.60
C VAL A 180 -4.44 4.64 -0.92
N PHE A 181 -3.93 3.45 -0.57
CA PHE A 181 -4.78 2.34 -0.16
C PHE A 181 -5.21 2.42 1.31
N ARG A 182 -4.33 2.85 2.24
CA ARG A 182 -4.69 2.92 3.68
C ARG A 182 -5.36 4.24 4.00
N VAL A 183 -4.76 5.37 3.64
CA VAL A 183 -5.34 6.68 3.97
C VAL A 183 -6.47 7.04 3.00
N GLY A 184 -6.30 6.82 1.70
CA GLY A 184 -7.30 7.12 0.68
C GLY A 184 -8.50 6.16 0.73
N VAL A 185 -8.27 4.86 0.57
CA VAL A 185 -9.35 3.88 0.40
C VAL A 185 -9.87 3.36 1.75
N VAL A 186 -9.03 2.63 2.50
CA VAL A 186 -9.46 1.93 3.74
C VAL A 186 -10.06 2.89 4.76
N ARG A 187 -9.36 4.00 5.03
CA ARG A 187 -9.83 5.02 5.97
C ARG A 187 -11.14 5.65 5.54
N SER A 188 -11.29 5.97 4.24
CA SER A 188 -12.50 6.57 3.72
C SER A 188 -13.70 5.64 3.87
N LEU A 189 -13.56 4.36 3.50
CA LEU A 189 -14.59 3.34 3.67
C LEU A 189 -14.97 3.16 5.14
N TYR A 190 -13.98 3.04 6.03
CA TYR A 190 -14.22 2.84 7.45
C TYR A 190 -14.94 4.03 8.10
N ARG A 191 -14.60 5.25 7.72
CA ARG A 191 -15.31 6.47 8.17
C ARG A 191 -16.76 6.52 7.72
N HIS A 192 -17.12 5.78 6.67
CA HIS A 192 -18.47 5.63 6.14
C HIS A 192 -19.24 4.45 6.70
N ASN A 193 -18.83 3.97 7.87
CA ASN A 193 -19.47 2.86 8.57
C ASN A 193 -19.37 1.51 7.83
N VAL A 194 -18.50 1.37 6.83
CA VAL A 194 -18.12 0.05 6.33
C VAL A 194 -17.41 -0.68 7.47
N PRO A 195 -17.79 -1.93 7.78
CA PRO A 195 -17.09 -2.73 8.80
C PRO A 195 -15.60 -2.77 8.55
N GLY A 196 -14.78 -2.64 9.60
CA GLY A 196 -13.32 -2.52 9.44
C GLY A 196 -12.68 -3.64 8.63
N TRP A 197 -13.09 -4.90 8.87
CA TRP A 197 -12.62 -6.04 8.08
C TRP A 197 -12.99 -5.92 6.59
N ALA A 198 -14.19 -5.42 6.29
CA ALA A 198 -14.64 -5.24 4.91
C ALA A 198 -13.89 -4.08 4.22
N ALA A 199 -13.67 -2.97 4.93
CA ALA A 199 -12.86 -1.86 4.42
C ALA A 199 -11.42 -2.30 4.12
N ALA A 200 -10.80 -3.10 5.01
CA ALA A 200 -9.48 -3.69 4.81
C ALA A 200 -9.47 -4.66 3.62
N ALA A 201 -10.49 -5.53 3.48
CA ALA A 201 -10.59 -6.48 2.38
C ALA A 201 -10.78 -5.78 1.01
N ILE A 202 -11.62 -4.74 0.95
CA ILE A 202 -11.80 -3.94 -0.28
C ILE A 202 -10.50 -3.22 -0.66
N GLY A 203 -9.83 -2.60 0.31
CA GLY A 203 -8.54 -1.96 0.07
C GLY A 203 -7.45 -2.94 -0.37
N ALA A 204 -7.43 -4.14 0.21
CA ALA A 204 -6.52 -5.21 -0.17
C ALA A 204 -6.81 -5.76 -1.58
N LEU A 205 -8.10 -5.91 -1.93
CA LEU A 205 -8.50 -6.34 -3.27
C LEU A 205 -8.10 -5.30 -4.33
N ALA A 206 -8.36 -4.02 -4.07
CA ALA A 206 -7.93 -2.95 -4.97
C ALA A 206 -6.40 -2.93 -5.13
N PHE A 207 -5.66 -3.14 -4.04
CA PHE A 207 -4.20 -3.24 -4.03
C PHE A 207 -3.70 -4.47 -4.81
N ALA A 208 -4.34 -5.62 -4.68
CA ALA A 208 -4.01 -6.82 -5.44
C ALA A 208 -4.24 -6.67 -6.95
N LEU A 209 -5.36 -6.05 -7.33
CA LEU A 209 -5.75 -5.88 -8.72
C LEU A 209 -4.77 -5.01 -9.53
N VAL A 210 -4.15 -4.00 -8.91
CA VAL A 210 -3.18 -3.14 -9.60
C VAL A 210 -1.87 -3.85 -9.94
N HIS A 211 -1.59 -5.02 -9.36
CA HIS A 211 -0.42 -5.84 -9.71
C HIS A 211 -0.60 -6.62 -11.04
N GLY A 212 -1.83 -6.77 -11.54
CA GLY A 212 -2.13 -7.28 -12.87
C GLY A 212 -1.85 -8.76 -13.12
N ASN A 213 -1.37 -9.52 -12.12
CA ASN A 213 -1.15 -10.97 -12.22
C ASN A 213 -1.36 -11.69 -10.89
N LEU A 214 -1.63 -12.98 -10.92
CA LEU A 214 -1.96 -13.77 -9.72
C LEU A 214 -0.76 -13.99 -8.79
N ALA A 215 0.43 -14.16 -9.36
CA ALA A 215 1.62 -14.45 -8.55
C ALA A 215 1.99 -13.28 -7.61
N GLN A 216 1.75 -12.05 -8.04
CA GLN A 216 1.92 -10.85 -7.21
C GLN A 216 0.62 -10.47 -6.50
N GLY A 217 -0.53 -10.63 -7.14
CA GLY A 217 -1.83 -10.22 -6.60
C GLY A 217 -2.25 -11.01 -5.35
N ILE A 218 -1.99 -12.32 -5.29
CA ILE A 218 -2.34 -13.12 -4.11
C ILE A 218 -1.55 -12.69 -2.86
N PRO A 219 -0.21 -12.61 -2.88
CA PRO A 219 0.55 -12.06 -1.76
C PRO A 219 0.15 -10.62 -1.44
N ALA A 220 -0.05 -9.77 -2.45
CA ALA A 220 -0.47 -8.39 -2.26
C ALA A 220 -1.84 -8.28 -1.57
N PHE A 221 -2.80 -9.17 -1.89
CA PHE A 221 -4.08 -9.22 -1.17
C PHE A 221 -3.88 -9.56 0.31
N ILE A 222 -3.12 -10.62 0.61
CA ILE A 222 -2.92 -11.10 1.98
C ILE A 222 -2.18 -10.04 2.81
N ILE A 223 -1.05 -9.54 2.31
CA ILE A 223 -0.28 -8.49 2.99
C ILE A 223 -1.08 -7.19 3.03
N GLY A 224 -1.77 -6.84 1.95
CA GLY A 224 -2.65 -5.67 1.89
C GLY A 224 -3.75 -5.70 2.95
N PHE A 225 -4.33 -6.88 3.21
CA PHE A 225 -5.33 -7.06 4.28
C PHE A 225 -4.71 -6.88 5.67
N ILE A 226 -3.54 -7.47 5.92
CA ILE A 226 -2.80 -7.33 7.17
C ILE A 226 -2.47 -5.85 7.43
N LEU A 227 -1.94 -5.14 6.44
CA LEU A 227 -1.65 -3.71 6.51
C LEU A 227 -2.92 -2.89 6.78
N GLY A 228 -4.03 -3.23 6.11
CA GLY A 228 -5.33 -2.59 6.31
C GLY A 228 -5.84 -2.72 7.74
N ILE A 229 -5.81 -3.92 8.31
CA ILE A 229 -6.19 -4.18 9.70
C ILE A 229 -5.24 -3.45 10.66
N SER A 230 -3.93 -3.52 10.42
CA SER A 230 -2.92 -2.84 11.23
C SER A 230 -3.15 -1.32 11.26
N TYR A 231 -3.46 -0.73 10.10
CA TYR A 231 -3.82 0.68 10.00
C TYR A 231 -5.10 1.02 10.77
N LEU A 232 -6.13 0.20 10.65
CA LEU A 232 -7.40 0.43 11.36
C LEU A 232 -7.26 0.33 12.88
N ARG A 233 -6.28 -0.45 13.37
CA ARG A 233 -6.01 -0.60 14.81
C ARG A 233 -5.22 0.55 15.39
N THR A 234 -4.32 1.14 14.62
CA THR A 234 -3.41 2.19 15.10
C THR A 234 -3.75 3.58 14.58
N GLY A 235 -4.42 3.68 13.42
CA GLY A 235 -4.62 4.94 12.70
C GLY A 235 -3.33 5.57 12.20
N ASP A 236 -2.25 4.79 12.09
CA ASP A 236 -0.89 5.28 11.95
C ASP A 236 -0.10 4.49 10.90
N LEU A 237 0.45 5.18 9.92
CA LEU A 237 1.29 4.56 8.88
C LEU A 237 2.66 4.10 9.39
N ARG A 238 3.09 4.55 10.57
CA ARG A 238 4.37 4.12 11.17
C ARG A 238 4.42 2.63 11.46
N LEU A 239 3.27 1.94 11.53
CA LEU A 239 3.23 0.49 11.61
C LEU A 239 3.22 -0.16 10.22
N CYS A 240 2.41 0.36 9.30
CA CYS A 240 2.20 -0.23 7.98
C CYS A 240 3.39 -0.03 7.03
N LEU A 241 3.92 1.18 7.00
CA LEU A 241 4.99 1.53 6.05
C LEU A 241 6.28 0.71 6.24
N PRO A 242 6.81 0.51 7.47
CA PRO A 242 7.97 -0.38 7.66
C PRO A 242 7.70 -1.83 7.28
N MET A 243 6.50 -2.35 7.56
CA MET A 243 6.10 -3.70 7.13
C MET A 243 6.12 -3.82 5.61
N HIS A 244 5.57 -2.83 4.90
CA HIS A 244 5.52 -2.82 3.44
C HIS A 244 6.92 -2.69 2.83
N ILE A 245 7.72 -1.74 3.31
CA ILE A 245 9.13 -1.56 2.92
C ILE A 245 9.92 -2.86 3.09
N ALA A 246 9.78 -3.51 4.25
CA ALA A 246 10.49 -4.75 4.54
C ALA A 246 10.07 -5.90 3.60
N ASN A 247 8.77 -6.03 3.30
CA ASN A 247 8.29 -7.04 2.35
C ASN A 247 8.86 -6.80 0.95
N ASN A 248 8.86 -5.56 0.45
CA ASN A 248 9.42 -5.24 -0.86
C ASN A 248 10.94 -5.43 -0.90
N ALA A 249 11.66 -4.96 0.13
CA ALA A 249 13.11 -5.15 0.23
C ALA A 249 13.51 -6.63 0.30
N PHE A 250 12.72 -7.44 1.01
CA PHE A 250 12.92 -8.89 1.06
C PHE A 250 12.67 -9.55 -0.29
N ALA A 251 11.62 -9.16 -1.01
CA ALA A 251 11.35 -9.66 -2.36
C ALA A 251 12.48 -9.30 -3.33
N VAL A 252 13.00 -8.07 -3.28
CA VAL A 252 14.18 -7.64 -4.05
C VAL A 252 15.40 -8.48 -3.68
N TYR A 253 15.66 -8.68 -2.40
CA TYR A 253 16.77 -9.51 -1.93
C TYR A 253 16.69 -10.93 -2.48
N CYS A 254 15.54 -11.58 -2.37
CA CYS A 254 15.33 -12.93 -2.90
C CYS A 254 15.53 -13.02 -4.41
N THR A 255 15.15 -11.98 -5.15
CA THR A 255 15.34 -11.95 -6.62
C THR A 255 16.81 -11.78 -7.00
N LEU A 256 17.57 -10.91 -6.30
CA LEU A 256 18.95 -10.60 -6.64
C LEU A 256 19.96 -11.65 -6.16
N PHE A 257 19.72 -12.28 -5.01
CA PHE A 257 20.72 -13.12 -4.33
C PHE A 257 20.35 -14.61 -4.24
N ALA A 258 19.44 -15.06 -5.09
CA ALA A 258 18.81 -16.37 -5.07
C ALA A 258 17.88 -16.59 -3.85
N ALA A 259 16.68 -17.03 -4.14
CA ALA A 259 15.72 -17.37 -3.10
C ALA A 259 16.25 -18.52 -2.24
N PRO A 260 15.98 -18.52 -0.92
CA PRO A 260 16.21 -19.70 -0.09
C PRO A 260 15.41 -20.90 -0.62
N ASP A 261 15.83 -22.09 -0.25
CA ASP A 261 15.11 -23.32 -0.63
C ASP A 261 13.63 -23.21 -0.26
N VAL A 262 12.76 -23.62 -1.20
CA VAL A 262 11.31 -23.59 -1.00
C VAL A 262 10.93 -24.54 0.14
N LEU A 263 10.19 -24.04 1.12
CA LEU A 263 9.75 -24.81 2.27
C LEU A 263 8.80 -25.93 1.85
N SER A 264 8.84 -27.05 2.57
CA SER A 264 7.85 -28.12 2.41
C SER A 264 6.45 -27.68 2.86
N TRP A 265 5.39 -28.28 2.31
CA TRP A 265 4.02 -27.97 2.69
C TRP A 265 3.75 -27.95 4.22
N PRO A 266 4.20 -28.95 5.01
CA PRO A 266 4.02 -28.92 6.45
C PRO A 266 4.69 -27.70 7.11
N SER A 267 5.88 -27.32 6.66
CA SER A 267 6.61 -26.14 7.17
C SER A 267 5.91 -24.84 6.80
N ILE A 268 5.43 -24.71 5.55
CA ILE A 268 4.65 -23.55 5.11
C ILE A 268 3.43 -23.36 6.01
N VAL A 269 2.62 -24.41 6.18
CA VAL A 269 1.41 -24.36 7.00
C VAL A 269 1.75 -24.00 8.45
N PHE A 270 2.76 -24.65 9.03
CA PHE A 270 3.15 -24.44 10.43
C PHE A 270 3.59 -22.98 10.68
N TYR A 271 4.57 -22.48 9.92
CA TYR A 271 5.11 -21.14 10.13
C TYR A 271 4.11 -20.05 9.79
N THR A 272 3.31 -20.23 8.73
CA THR A 272 2.28 -19.24 8.36
C THR A 272 1.17 -19.15 9.41
N LEU A 273 0.69 -20.29 9.94
CA LEU A 273 -0.29 -20.31 11.01
C LEU A 273 0.27 -19.72 12.31
N LEU A 274 1.50 -20.10 12.69
CA LEU A 274 2.16 -19.56 13.87
C LEU A 274 2.30 -18.03 13.78
N ALA A 275 2.81 -17.52 12.66
CA ALA A 275 2.96 -16.08 12.45
C ALA A 275 1.61 -15.35 12.43
N SER A 276 0.57 -15.96 11.85
CA SER A 276 -0.79 -15.42 11.84
C SER A 276 -1.39 -15.35 13.25
N CYS A 277 -1.22 -16.40 14.07
CA CYS A 277 -1.64 -16.40 15.47
C CYS A 277 -0.89 -15.34 16.28
N CYS A 278 0.42 -15.22 16.09
CA CYS A 278 1.24 -14.22 16.73
C CYS A 278 0.81 -12.80 16.35
N LEU A 279 0.57 -12.56 15.07
CA LEU A 279 0.09 -11.28 14.57
C LEU A 279 -1.31 -10.95 15.13
N TYR A 280 -2.21 -11.93 15.14
CA TYR A 280 -3.54 -11.78 15.71
C TYR A 280 -3.47 -11.38 17.20
N THR A 281 -2.70 -12.11 18.01
CA THR A 281 -2.55 -11.80 19.44
C THR A 281 -1.98 -10.40 19.65
N ASN A 282 -1.00 -9.98 18.88
CA ASN A 282 -0.44 -8.64 18.96
C ASN A 282 -1.45 -7.55 18.59
N LEU A 283 -2.24 -7.77 17.53
CA LEU A 283 -3.21 -6.78 17.06
C LEU A 283 -4.53 -6.77 17.86
N TYR A 284 -4.89 -7.86 18.54
CA TYR A 284 -6.21 -8.01 19.18
C TYR A 284 -6.17 -8.16 20.71
N ASN A 285 -5.16 -8.81 21.29
CA ASN A 285 -5.17 -9.20 22.71
C ASN A 285 -4.40 -8.28 23.66
N SER A 286 -3.71 -7.26 23.25
CA SER A 286 -3.12 -6.33 24.21
C SER A 286 -4.23 -5.51 24.87
N LYS A 287 -4.76 -6.05 25.96
CA LYS A 287 -5.48 -5.32 26.98
C LYS A 287 -4.39 -4.63 27.83
N GLU A 288 -3.99 -3.42 27.45
CA GLU A 288 -3.30 -2.49 28.36
C GLU A 288 -3.37 -1.08 27.75
#